data_babb73414fd5fe7692594af754763051
#
_entry.id   babb73414fd5fe7692594af754763051
#
_cell.length_a   1.000
_cell.length_b   1.000
_cell.length_c   1.000
_cell.angle_alpha   90.00
_cell.angle_beta   90.00
_cell.angle_gamma   90.00
#
_symmetry.space_group_name_H-M   'P 1'
#
loop_
_entity.id
_entity.type
_entity.pdbx_description
1 polymer ?
#
loop_
_entity_poly.entity_id
_entity_poly.type
_entity_poly.pdbx_seq_one_letter_code
_entity_poly.pdbx_strand_id
1 'polypeptide(L)'
;MNKEKLVLAYSGGLDTSVLVHWLAQQGYEVIALCLDLGQKVEDLDAILEKGKKAGAAKVLIENVEEEFVQDYVLPSIQWNALYEGTYLLGTSLARPLISKKQIEVAGREGAVAVAHGATGKGNDQVRFELSYYALNPNIRVVAPWKIPEFYKKYPGRTELLAYAEKYGIPVKASKEQPWSSDENLMHISFESGMLEDPWQAPLPEMFELSQSPKEAPVESQEILIEFLKGNPVAVDGKKFSPAKLLTYLNELGGQHGIGRIDMVESRFVGMKN
;
A
#
# COMPACT_ATOMS: atom_id res chain seq x y z
N MET A 1 -31.55 12.45 9.46
CA MET A 1 -30.70 11.54 10.26
C MET A 1 -29.26 11.87 9.93
N ASN A 2 -28.39 12.00 10.93
CA ASN A 2 -26.96 12.15 10.66
C ASN A 2 -26.44 10.87 10.00
N LYS A 3 -25.66 11.00 8.93
CA LYS A 3 -25.02 9.87 8.28
C LYS A 3 -24.00 9.23 9.23
N GLU A 4 -23.88 7.91 9.20
CA GLU A 4 -22.82 7.22 9.94
C GLU A 4 -21.46 7.47 9.30
N LYS A 5 -20.48 7.80 10.13
CA LYS A 5 -19.11 8.02 9.65
C LYS A 5 -18.36 6.69 9.45
N LEU A 6 -17.57 6.64 8.39
CA LEU A 6 -16.76 5.49 8.01
C LEU A 6 -15.37 5.97 7.55
N VAL A 7 -14.30 5.31 8.04
CA VAL A 7 -12.93 5.58 7.60
C VAL A 7 -12.52 4.56 6.54
N LEU A 8 -12.22 5.04 5.33
CA LEU A 8 -11.75 4.22 4.21
C LEU A 8 -10.23 4.34 4.07
N ALA A 9 -9.52 3.20 3.98
CA ALA A 9 -8.13 3.17 3.50
C ALA A 9 -8.11 3.63 2.03
N TYR A 10 -7.48 4.76 1.76
CA TYR A 10 -7.54 5.47 0.49
C TYR A 10 -6.15 5.64 -0.10
N SER A 11 -5.92 5.15 -1.30
CA SER A 11 -4.65 5.26 -2.02
C SER A 11 -4.64 6.33 -3.12
N GLY A 12 -5.78 6.96 -3.42
CA GLY A 12 -5.91 7.85 -4.58
C GLY A 12 -6.02 7.14 -5.94
N GLY A 13 -5.94 5.81 -5.95
CA GLY A 13 -6.11 4.98 -7.14
C GLY A 13 -7.57 4.81 -7.58
N LEU A 14 -7.78 4.11 -8.71
CA LEU A 14 -9.10 3.86 -9.29
C LEU A 14 -10.04 3.19 -8.29
N ASP A 15 -9.63 2.05 -7.74
CA ASP A 15 -10.47 1.21 -6.89
C ASP A 15 -10.97 1.99 -5.67
N THR A 16 -10.04 2.60 -4.93
CA THR A 16 -10.38 3.33 -3.72
C THR A 16 -11.17 4.61 -3.99
N SER A 17 -10.96 5.29 -5.13
CA SER A 17 -11.76 6.46 -5.52
C SER A 17 -13.20 6.08 -5.88
N VAL A 18 -13.41 4.95 -6.57
CA VAL A 18 -14.75 4.39 -6.81
C VAL A 18 -15.41 4.01 -5.48
N LEU A 19 -14.65 3.42 -4.54
CA LEU A 19 -15.19 3.05 -3.22
C LEU A 19 -15.60 4.27 -2.40
N VAL A 20 -14.89 5.38 -2.44
CA VAL A 20 -15.34 6.63 -1.80
C VAL A 20 -16.75 6.98 -2.25
N HIS A 21 -16.97 7.04 -3.56
CA HIS A 21 -18.27 7.41 -4.12
C HIS A 21 -19.34 6.37 -3.80
N TRP A 22 -19.04 5.10 -3.98
CA TRP A 22 -20.00 4.01 -3.75
C TRP A 22 -20.45 3.98 -2.28
N LEU A 23 -19.54 4.09 -1.31
CA LEU A 23 -19.85 4.12 0.11
C LEU A 23 -20.69 5.35 0.48
N ALA A 24 -20.40 6.51 -0.12
CA ALA A 24 -21.21 7.71 0.07
C ALA A 24 -22.66 7.50 -0.45
N GLN A 25 -22.86 6.76 -1.55
CA GLN A 25 -24.16 6.36 -2.06
C GLN A 25 -24.87 5.34 -1.15
N GLN A 26 -24.11 4.54 -0.38
CA GLN A 26 -24.69 3.65 0.65
C GLN A 26 -25.11 4.41 1.93
N GLY A 27 -24.96 5.72 1.95
CA GLY A 27 -25.39 6.57 3.06
C GLY A 27 -24.34 6.87 4.11
N TYR A 28 -23.08 6.51 3.90
CA TYR A 28 -22.00 6.87 4.81
C TYR A 28 -21.47 8.28 4.61
N GLU A 29 -21.01 8.89 5.68
CA GLU A 29 -20.10 10.03 5.66
C GLU A 29 -18.67 9.49 5.59
N VAL A 30 -18.08 9.46 4.37
CA VAL A 30 -16.80 8.81 4.11
C VAL A 30 -15.64 9.73 4.47
N ILE A 31 -14.77 9.26 5.36
CA ILE A 31 -13.45 9.86 5.67
C ILE A 31 -12.41 9.03 4.92
N ALA A 32 -11.83 9.58 3.87
CA ALA A 32 -10.77 8.96 3.09
C ALA A 32 -9.43 9.21 3.79
N LEU A 33 -8.77 8.15 4.26
CA LEU A 33 -7.46 8.22 4.92
C LEU A 33 -6.38 7.69 3.99
N CYS A 34 -5.49 8.56 3.55
CA CYS A 34 -4.28 8.22 2.83
C CYS A 34 -3.08 8.27 3.78
N LEU A 35 -2.27 7.24 3.78
CA LEU A 35 -1.02 7.20 4.56
C LEU A 35 0.18 7.29 3.62
N ASP A 36 1.11 8.15 3.99
CA ASP A 36 2.42 8.21 3.38
C ASP A 36 3.37 7.25 4.11
N LEU A 37 3.71 6.16 3.41
CA LEU A 37 4.61 5.09 3.85
C LEU A 37 5.94 5.15 3.08
N GLY A 38 6.22 6.30 2.43
CA GLY A 38 7.39 6.49 1.58
C GLY A 38 7.23 5.98 0.15
N GLN A 39 5.98 5.73 -0.29
CA GLN A 39 5.69 5.54 -1.71
C GLN A 39 5.90 6.86 -2.47
N LYS A 40 6.23 6.78 -3.75
CA LYS A 40 6.27 7.96 -4.63
C LYS A 40 4.88 8.58 -4.71
N VAL A 41 4.63 9.58 -3.89
CA VAL A 41 3.38 10.34 -3.93
C VAL A 41 3.52 11.39 -5.03
N GLU A 42 2.76 11.25 -6.10
CA GLU A 42 2.84 12.18 -7.24
C GLU A 42 2.52 13.62 -6.85
N ASP A 43 1.52 13.83 -6.00
CA ASP A 43 1.10 15.13 -5.49
C ASP A 43 0.04 14.91 -4.41
N LEU A 44 0.35 15.26 -3.18
CA LEU A 44 -0.58 15.16 -2.03
C LEU A 44 -1.84 16.00 -2.25
N ASP A 45 -1.70 17.17 -2.87
CA ASP A 45 -2.83 18.03 -3.19
C ASP A 45 -3.75 17.38 -4.23
N ALA A 46 -3.17 16.67 -5.20
CA ALA A 46 -3.95 15.91 -6.18
C ALA A 46 -4.72 14.75 -5.53
N ILE A 47 -4.15 14.06 -4.55
CA ILE A 47 -4.85 13.02 -3.77
C ILE A 47 -6.02 13.61 -2.98
N LEU A 48 -5.81 14.75 -2.30
CA LEU A 48 -6.84 15.48 -1.59
C LEU A 48 -8.01 15.85 -2.52
N GLU A 49 -7.70 16.47 -3.65
CA GLU A 49 -8.71 16.90 -4.63
C GLU A 49 -9.46 15.72 -5.26
N LYS A 50 -8.77 14.64 -5.59
CA LYS A 50 -9.40 13.41 -6.09
C LYS A 50 -10.39 12.84 -5.08
N GLY A 51 -10.00 12.73 -3.81
CA GLY A 51 -10.86 12.20 -2.75
C GLY A 51 -12.11 13.06 -2.54
N LYS A 52 -11.95 14.40 -2.53
CA LYS A 52 -13.09 15.32 -2.45
C LYS A 52 -14.04 15.19 -3.64
N LYS A 53 -13.49 15.17 -4.87
CA LYS A 53 -14.27 14.99 -6.10
C LYS A 53 -14.96 13.64 -6.19
N ALA A 54 -14.36 12.60 -5.60
CA ALA A 54 -14.99 11.29 -5.47
C ALA A 54 -16.13 11.29 -4.44
N GLY A 55 -16.31 12.34 -3.64
CA GLY A 55 -17.41 12.48 -2.70
C GLY A 55 -17.06 12.19 -1.24
N ALA A 56 -15.78 12.15 -0.88
CA ALA A 56 -15.37 12.07 0.51
C ALA A 56 -15.81 13.31 1.29
N ALA A 57 -16.40 13.13 2.47
CA ALA A 57 -16.74 14.22 3.38
C ALA A 57 -15.47 14.85 3.96
N LYS A 58 -14.44 14.05 4.15
CA LYS A 58 -13.12 14.47 4.61
C LYS A 58 -12.04 13.63 3.97
N VAL A 59 -10.92 14.23 3.61
CA VAL A 59 -9.71 13.53 3.19
C VAL A 59 -8.60 13.86 4.16
N LEU A 60 -7.97 12.84 4.71
CA LEU A 60 -6.84 12.96 5.63
C LEU A 60 -5.62 12.34 4.97
N ILE A 61 -4.48 13.00 5.10
CA ILE A 61 -3.18 12.47 4.72
C ILE A 61 -2.28 12.53 5.95
N GLU A 62 -1.71 11.40 6.35
CA GLU A 62 -0.80 11.31 7.48
C GLU A 62 0.52 10.67 7.02
N ASN A 63 1.65 11.35 7.29
CA ASN A 63 2.96 10.75 7.09
C ASN A 63 3.26 9.82 8.27
N VAL A 64 3.56 8.56 7.97
CA VAL A 64 3.82 7.52 8.95
C VAL A 64 5.12 6.75 8.66
N GLU A 65 6.00 7.31 7.82
CA GLU A 65 7.26 6.68 7.43
C GLU A 65 8.13 6.28 8.63
N GLU A 66 8.30 7.19 9.60
CA GLU A 66 9.11 6.91 10.79
C GLU A 66 8.49 5.80 11.64
N GLU A 67 7.18 5.84 11.88
CA GLU A 67 6.46 4.78 12.61
C GLU A 67 6.54 3.44 11.86
N PHE A 68 6.39 3.48 10.53
CA PHE A 68 6.50 2.28 9.69
C PHE A 68 7.88 1.64 9.81
N VAL A 69 8.94 2.43 9.65
CA VAL A 69 10.30 1.89 9.70
C VAL A 69 10.67 1.46 11.11
N GLN A 70 10.41 2.29 12.12
CA GLN A 70 10.84 2.01 13.49
C GLN A 70 10.09 0.84 14.12
N ASP A 71 8.76 0.76 13.94
CA ASP A 71 7.92 -0.17 14.69
C ASP A 71 7.57 -1.44 13.92
N TYR A 72 7.76 -1.46 12.58
CA TYR A 72 7.41 -2.61 11.74
C TYR A 72 8.62 -3.14 10.95
N VAL A 73 9.34 -2.26 10.21
CA VAL A 73 10.42 -2.71 9.33
C VAL A 73 11.65 -3.15 10.11
N LEU A 74 12.18 -2.31 11.02
CA LEU A 74 13.37 -2.67 11.79
C LEU A 74 13.18 -3.92 12.65
N PRO A 75 12.06 -4.11 13.38
CA PRO A 75 11.81 -5.37 14.06
C PRO A 75 11.78 -6.57 13.13
N SER A 76 11.18 -6.45 11.94
CA SER A 76 11.13 -7.55 10.97
C SER A 76 12.53 -7.93 10.46
N ILE A 77 13.40 -6.93 10.24
CA ILE A 77 14.81 -7.16 9.88
C ILE A 77 15.56 -7.85 11.02
N GLN A 78 15.39 -7.38 12.26
CA GLN A 78 16.02 -7.97 13.44
C GLN A 78 15.63 -9.44 13.65
N TRP A 79 14.39 -9.80 13.31
CA TRP A 79 13.89 -11.18 13.40
C TRP A 79 14.20 -12.01 12.16
N ASN A 80 14.84 -11.42 11.15
CA ASN A 80 15.06 -12.03 9.84
C ASN A 80 13.74 -12.58 9.25
N ALA A 81 12.69 -11.77 9.32
CA ALA A 81 11.36 -12.15 8.87
C ALA A 81 11.29 -12.11 7.33
N LEU A 82 11.54 -13.24 6.72
CA LEU A 82 11.46 -13.44 5.27
C LEU A 82 10.36 -14.45 4.96
N TYR A 83 9.47 -14.10 4.04
CA TYR A 83 8.51 -15.06 3.52
C TYR A 83 9.19 -15.94 2.48
N GLU A 84 9.10 -17.26 2.67
CA GLU A 84 9.75 -18.28 1.82
C GLU A 84 11.26 -18.03 1.59
N GLY A 85 11.92 -17.38 2.56
CA GLY A 85 13.37 -17.13 2.53
C GLY A 85 13.82 -15.97 1.64
N THR A 86 12.92 -15.28 0.95
CA THR A 86 13.27 -14.23 -0.02
C THR A 86 12.44 -12.97 0.08
N TYR A 87 11.12 -13.05 0.30
CA TYR A 87 10.23 -11.90 0.23
C TYR A 87 10.23 -11.09 1.52
N LEU A 88 10.48 -9.78 1.40
CA LEU A 88 10.69 -8.86 2.53
C LEU A 88 9.40 -8.40 3.24
N LEU A 89 8.22 -8.81 2.77
CA LEU A 89 6.93 -8.56 3.42
C LEU A 89 6.48 -7.08 3.51
N GLY A 90 7.02 -6.17 2.70
CA GLY A 90 6.69 -4.73 2.80
C GLY A 90 5.19 -4.43 2.77
N THR A 91 4.46 -5.02 1.82
CA THR A 91 2.99 -4.92 1.75
C THR A 91 2.32 -5.50 3.00
N SER A 92 2.81 -6.65 3.48
CA SER A 92 2.25 -7.34 4.65
C SER A 92 2.42 -6.54 5.93
N LEU A 93 3.55 -5.84 6.08
CA LEU A 93 3.86 -4.99 7.24
C LEU A 93 3.07 -3.67 7.22
N ALA A 94 2.79 -3.15 6.01
CA ALA A 94 2.04 -1.91 5.84
C ALA A 94 0.57 -2.04 6.28
N ARG A 95 -0.10 -3.16 5.98
CA ARG A 95 -1.54 -3.31 6.24
C ARG A 95 -1.92 -3.22 7.72
N PRO A 96 -1.20 -3.82 8.69
CA PRO A 96 -1.45 -3.61 10.11
C PRO A 96 -1.30 -2.16 10.57
N LEU A 97 -0.30 -1.43 10.06
CA LEU A 97 -0.14 -0.01 10.37
C LEU A 97 -1.29 0.82 9.79
N ILE A 98 -1.68 0.57 8.53
CA ILE A 98 -2.84 1.25 7.92
C ILE A 98 -4.09 1.00 8.76
N SER A 99 -4.33 -0.25 9.18
CA SER A 99 -5.47 -0.61 10.02
C SER A 99 -5.42 0.10 11.37
N LYS A 100 -4.25 0.19 12.01
CA LYS A 100 -4.06 0.92 13.27
C LYS A 100 -4.47 2.38 13.10
N LYS A 101 -3.96 3.07 12.07
CA LYS A 101 -4.30 4.46 11.80
C LYS A 101 -5.78 4.66 11.49
N GLN A 102 -6.41 3.74 10.77
CA GLN A 102 -7.86 3.82 10.55
C GLN A 102 -8.66 3.71 11.85
N ILE A 103 -8.28 2.83 12.77
CA ILE A 103 -8.93 2.72 14.08
C ILE A 103 -8.69 3.96 14.93
N GLU A 104 -7.49 4.53 14.93
CA GLU A 104 -7.17 5.79 15.62
C GLU A 104 -8.02 6.95 15.07
N VAL A 105 -8.11 7.07 13.75
CA VAL A 105 -8.95 8.07 13.07
C VAL A 105 -10.42 7.83 13.36
N ALA A 106 -10.88 6.58 13.34
CA ALA A 106 -12.28 6.25 13.65
C ALA A 106 -12.64 6.71 15.07
N GLY A 107 -11.78 6.48 16.06
CA GLY A 107 -11.98 6.98 17.42
C GLY A 107 -12.02 8.51 17.50
N ARG A 108 -11.07 9.17 16.82
CA ARG A 108 -10.97 10.65 16.81
C ARG A 108 -12.14 11.35 16.11
N GLU A 109 -12.65 10.76 15.04
CA GLU A 109 -13.73 11.33 14.24
C GLU A 109 -15.13 10.84 14.66
N GLY A 110 -15.21 9.88 15.58
CA GLY A 110 -16.46 9.25 15.97
C GLY A 110 -17.06 8.38 14.87
N ALA A 111 -16.23 7.74 14.06
CA ALA A 111 -16.67 6.81 13.03
C ALA A 111 -16.99 5.42 13.64
N VAL A 112 -18.04 4.80 13.13
CA VAL A 112 -18.55 3.51 13.62
C VAL A 112 -18.12 2.34 12.74
N ALA A 113 -17.46 2.65 11.62
CA ALA A 113 -17.03 1.65 10.64
C ALA A 113 -15.67 2.02 10.03
N VAL A 114 -14.97 0.99 9.56
CA VAL A 114 -13.78 1.10 8.70
C VAL A 114 -14.01 0.32 7.40
N ALA A 115 -13.32 0.72 6.34
CA ALA A 115 -13.40 0.05 5.05
C ALA A 115 -12.02 -0.06 4.39
N HIS A 116 -11.88 -1.07 3.53
CA HIS A 116 -10.71 -1.27 2.69
C HIS A 116 -11.10 -1.70 1.28
N GLY A 117 -10.21 -1.49 0.31
CA GLY A 117 -10.37 -1.88 -1.08
C GLY A 117 -9.71 -3.21 -1.48
N ALA A 118 -9.25 -4.00 -0.52
CA ALA A 118 -8.66 -5.29 -0.82
C ALA A 118 -9.70 -6.27 -1.37
N THR A 119 -9.30 -7.06 -2.37
CA THR A 119 -10.18 -8.09 -2.97
C THR A 119 -10.52 -9.18 -1.96
N GLY A 120 -11.73 -9.76 -2.09
CA GLY A 120 -12.25 -10.73 -1.12
C GLY A 120 -11.56 -12.10 -1.09
N LYS A 121 -10.48 -12.29 -1.87
CA LYS A 121 -9.73 -13.56 -1.97
C LYS A 121 -8.24 -13.39 -1.69
N GLY A 122 -7.77 -12.17 -1.45
CA GLY A 122 -6.35 -11.86 -1.28
C GLY A 122 -5.88 -11.92 0.17
N ASN A 123 -4.56 -11.96 0.35
CA ASN A 123 -3.93 -11.89 1.67
C ASN A 123 -4.22 -10.56 2.38
N ASP A 124 -4.31 -9.46 1.64
CA ASP A 124 -4.53 -8.15 2.21
C ASP A 124 -5.87 -7.97 2.90
N GLN A 125 -6.93 -8.60 2.37
CA GLN A 125 -8.23 -8.62 3.04
C GLN A 125 -8.11 -9.23 4.45
N VAL A 126 -7.40 -10.36 4.56
CA VAL A 126 -7.18 -11.04 5.84
C VAL A 126 -6.35 -10.17 6.79
N ARG A 127 -5.29 -9.54 6.28
CA ARG A 127 -4.41 -8.64 7.07
C ARG A 127 -5.17 -7.46 7.63
N PHE A 128 -5.98 -6.80 6.83
CA PHE A 128 -6.82 -5.69 7.27
C PHE A 128 -7.82 -6.12 8.34
N GLU A 129 -8.64 -7.13 8.06
CA GLU A 129 -9.73 -7.52 8.95
C GLU A 129 -9.23 -8.08 10.28
N LEU A 130 -8.18 -8.92 10.29
CA LEU A 130 -7.59 -9.41 11.54
C LEU A 130 -6.99 -8.28 12.37
N SER A 131 -6.35 -7.30 11.73
CA SER A 131 -5.80 -6.14 12.43
C SER A 131 -6.91 -5.28 13.04
N TYR A 132 -8.01 -5.04 12.32
CA TYR A 132 -9.16 -4.31 12.88
C TYR A 132 -9.75 -5.01 14.09
N TYR A 133 -9.99 -6.32 14.00
CA TYR A 133 -10.57 -7.09 15.12
C TYR A 133 -9.64 -7.19 16.33
N ALA A 134 -8.34 -7.24 16.11
CA ALA A 134 -7.36 -7.22 17.20
C ALA A 134 -7.32 -5.85 17.92
N LEU A 135 -7.49 -4.74 17.19
CA LEU A 135 -7.42 -3.39 17.75
C LEU A 135 -8.75 -2.89 18.31
N ASN A 136 -9.85 -3.23 17.65
CA ASN A 136 -11.21 -2.90 18.07
C ASN A 136 -12.20 -3.97 17.62
N PRO A 137 -12.48 -4.99 18.42
CA PRO A 137 -13.37 -6.11 18.05
C PRO A 137 -14.82 -5.70 17.79
N ASN A 138 -15.22 -4.49 18.19
CA ASN A 138 -16.58 -3.98 17.99
C ASN A 138 -16.72 -3.09 16.76
N ILE A 139 -15.63 -2.79 16.05
CA ILE A 139 -15.70 -1.94 14.86
C ILE A 139 -16.40 -2.69 13.71
N ARG A 140 -17.29 -2.02 13.01
CA ARG A 140 -17.92 -2.60 11.81
C ARG A 140 -16.94 -2.48 10.64
N VAL A 141 -16.65 -3.62 9.99
CA VAL A 141 -15.81 -3.65 8.79
C VAL A 141 -16.68 -3.71 7.55
N VAL A 142 -16.44 -2.81 6.61
CA VAL A 142 -17.08 -2.77 5.30
C VAL A 142 -16.05 -3.11 4.23
N ALA A 143 -16.17 -4.30 3.66
CA ALA A 143 -15.30 -4.81 2.59
C ALA A 143 -16.11 -4.95 1.29
N PRO A 144 -16.18 -3.92 0.42
CA PRO A 144 -17.07 -3.93 -0.76
C PRO A 144 -16.84 -5.12 -1.69
N TRP A 145 -15.60 -5.58 -1.86
CA TRP A 145 -15.28 -6.77 -2.66
C TRP A 145 -15.79 -8.10 -2.08
N LYS A 146 -16.39 -8.10 -0.88
CA LYS A 146 -17.12 -9.23 -0.28
C LYS A 146 -18.63 -9.04 -0.35
N ILE A 147 -19.12 -7.87 -0.77
CA ILE A 147 -20.54 -7.53 -0.85
C ILE A 147 -21.06 -7.88 -2.25
N PRO A 148 -22.03 -8.82 -2.39
CA PRO A 148 -22.52 -9.26 -3.69
C PRO A 148 -23.03 -8.14 -4.60
N GLU A 149 -23.67 -7.12 -4.03
CA GLU A 149 -24.20 -5.96 -4.74
C GLU A 149 -23.09 -5.11 -5.39
N PHE A 150 -21.87 -5.17 -4.83
CA PHE A 150 -20.69 -4.50 -5.39
C PHE A 150 -19.96 -5.41 -6.38
N TYR A 151 -19.41 -6.55 -5.91
CA TYR A 151 -18.48 -7.33 -6.72
C TYR A 151 -19.13 -8.01 -7.94
N LYS A 152 -20.43 -8.32 -7.90
CA LYS A 152 -21.13 -8.85 -9.07
C LYS A 152 -21.35 -7.79 -10.15
N LYS A 153 -21.50 -6.54 -9.73
CA LYS A 153 -21.76 -5.42 -10.64
C LYS A 153 -20.47 -4.81 -11.18
N TYR A 154 -19.40 -4.87 -10.41
CA TYR A 154 -18.08 -4.28 -10.72
C TYR A 154 -16.98 -5.33 -10.53
N PRO A 155 -16.96 -6.41 -11.33
CA PRO A 155 -16.06 -7.54 -11.13
C PRO A 155 -14.60 -7.24 -11.44
N GLY A 156 -14.31 -6.16 -12.18
CA GLY A 156 -12.96 -5.85 -12.58
C GLY A 156 -12.72 -4.38 -12.97
N ARG A 157 -11.53 -4.12 -13.46
CA ARG A 157 -11.02 -2.78 -13.79
C ARG A 157 -11.88 -2.07 -14.84
N THR A 158 -12.37 -2.79 -15.85
CA THR A 158 -13.20 -2.22 -16.93
C THR A 158 -14.48 -1.59 -16.38
N GLU A 159 -15.18 -2.30 -15.50
CA GLU A 159 -16.42 -1.82 -14.88
C GLU A 159 -16.19 -0.68 -13.91
N LEU A 160 -15.03 -0.67 -13.21
CA LEU A 160 -14.64 0.44 -12.35
C LEU A 160 -14.30 1.69 -13.15
N LEU A 161 -13.64 1.57 -14.31
CA LEU A 161 -13.39 2.70 -15.21
C LEU A 161 -14.68 3.28 -15.75
N ALA A 162 -15.62 2.42 -16.21
CA ALA A 162 -16.94 2.86 -16.66
C ALA A 162 -17.75 3.54 -15.54
N TYR A 163 -17.60 3.05 -14.29
CA TYR A 163 -18.21 3.69 -13.13
C TYR A 163 -17.60 5.08 -12.89
N ALA A 164 -16.28 5.17 -12.88
CA ALA A 164 -15.57 6.43 -12.67
C ALA A 164 -15.95 7.48 -13.73
N GLU A 165 -15.98 7.09 -15.00
CA GLU A 165 -16.44 7.95 -16.10
C GLU A 165 -17.86 8.43 -15.90
N LYS A 166 -18.79 7.51 -15.62
CA LYS A 166 -20.20 7.82 -15.41
C LYS A 166 -20.45 8.86 -14.32
N TYR A 167 -19.66 8.82 -13.25
CA TYR A 167 -19.83 9.71 -12.10
C TYR A 167 -18.80 10.85 -12.04
N GLY A 168 -17.99 11.01 -13.09
CA GLY A 168 -16.99 12.08 -13.17
C GLY A 168 -15.89 11.99 -12.10
N ILE A 169 -15.56 10.77 -11.66
CA ILE A 169 -14.51 10.54 -10.66
C ILE A 169 -13.16 10.66 -11.38
N PRO A 170 -12.29 11.59 -10.97
CA PRO A 170 -11.00 11.79 -11.63
C PRO A 170 -10.04 10.65 -11.30
N VAL A 171 -9.81 9.78 -12.27
CA VAL A 171 -8.82 8.71 -12.19
C VAL A 171 -7.86 8.84 -13.37
N LYS A 172 -6.57 8.60 -13.13
CA LYS A 172 -5.63 8.43 -14.25
C LYS A 172 -5.96 7.08 -14.89
N ALA A 173 -6.67 7.10 -15.99
CA ALA A 173 -6.92 5.92 -16.81
C ALA A 173 -5.66 5.61 -17.61
N SER A 174 -4.69 4.89 -17.07
CA SER A 174 -3.67 4.30 -17.90
C SER A 174 -4.12 2.89 -18.32
N LYS A 175 -4.45 2.75 -19.60
CA LYS A 175 -4.56 1.44 -20.26
C LYS A 175 -3.18 0.80 -20.44
N GLU A 176 -2.12 1.53 -20.13
CA GLU A 176 -0.75 1.24 -20.54
C GLU A 176 0.01 0.34 -19.57
N GLN A 177 -0.47 0.17 -18.34
CA GLN A 177 0.16 -0.73 -17.38
C GLN A 177 -0.80 -1.87 -17.02
N PRO A 178 -0.62 -3.07 -17.59
CA PRO A 178 -1.52 -4.20 -17.37
C PRO A 178 -1.25 -4.93 -16.05
N TRP A 179 -0.57 -4.33 -15.10
CA TRP A 179 -0.28 -4.86 -13.76
C TRP A 179 -0.72 -3.90 -12.66
N SER A 180 -0.78 -4.40 -11.46
CA SER A 180 -0.96 -3.62 -10.24
C SER A 180 0.38 -3.43 -9.53
N SER A 181 0.56 -2.29 -8.87
CA SER A 181 1.74 -2.01 -8.05
C SER A 181 1.34 -1.61 -6.63
N ASP A 182 2.18 -1.98 -5.66
CA ASP A 182 2.07 -1.62 -4.25
C ASP A 182 3.45 -1.21 -3.75
N GLU A 183 3.59 0.04 -3.36
CA GLU A 183 4.87 0.67 -3.02
C GLU A 183 4.86 1.21 -1.60
N ASN A 184 5.96 1.01 -0.89
CA ASN A 184 6.28 1.68 0.36
C ASN A 184 7.80 1.75 0.53
N LEU A 185 8.30 2.32 1.64
CA LEU A 185 9.73 2.45 1.90
C LEU A 185 10.52 1.14 1.85
N MET A 186 9.87 -0.01 2.03
CA MET A 186 10.57 -1.28 2.05
C MET A 186 10.82 -1.84 0.65
N HIS A 187 9.85 -1.73 -0.24
CA HIS A 187 9.95 -2.16 -1.64
C HIS A 187 8.72 -1.73 -2.46
N ILE A 188 8.79 -1.94 -3.76
CA ILE A 188 7.66 -1.95 -4.67
C ILE A 188 7.39 -3.38 -5.13
N SER A 189 6.14 -3.80 -5.10
CA SER A 189 5.68 -5.08 -5.61
C SER A 189 4.82 -4.88 -6.84
N PHE A 190 4.99 -5.71 -7.85
CA PHE A 190 4.16 -5.76 -9.03
C PHE A 190 3.44 -7.10 -9.10
N GLU A 191 2.17 -7.09 -9.47
CA GLU A 191 1.36 -8.30 -9.57
C GLU A 191 0.25 -8.15 -10.60
N SER A 192 -0.40 -9.25 -10.96
CA SER A 192 -1.55 -9.30 -11.87
C SER A 192 -1.21 -9.04 -13.34
N GLY A 193 -2.22 -9.10 -14.19
CA GLY A 193 -2.09 -8.89 -15.64
C GLY A 193 -1.16 -9.91 -16.27
N MET A 194 -0.13 -9.43 -16.96
CA MET A 194 0.83 -10.29 -17.62
C MET A 194 1.62 -11.19 -16.66
N LEU A 195 1.79 -10.78 -15.41
CA LEU A 195 2.52 -11.52 -14.39
C LEU A 195 1.73 -12.72 -13.84
N GLU A 196 0.46 -12.90 -14.22
CA GLU A 196 -0.31 -14.10 -13.86
C GLU A 196 0.18 -15.35 -14.59
N ASP A 197 0.91 -15.19 -15.69
CA ASP A 197 1.65 -16.26 -16.35
C ASP A 197 3.08 -16.34 -15.78
N PRO A 198 3.43 -17.37 -14.99
CA PRO A 198 4.75 -17.48 -14.36
C PRO A 198 5.89 -17.71 -15.36
N TRP A 199 5.60 -17.93 -16.65
CA TRP A 199 6.59 -17.98 -17.73
C TRP A 199 6.92 -16.60 -18.30
N GLN A 200 6.14 -15.57 -17.97
CA GLN A 200 6.41 -14.20 -18.38
C GLN A 200 7.42 -13.56 -17.44
N ALA A 201 8.59 -13.21 -17.97
CA ALA A 201 9.56 -12.44 -17.21
C ALA A 201 9.01 -11.03 -16.95
N PRO A 202 9.29 -10.42 -15.76
CA PRO A 202 8.95 -9.04 -15.49
C PRO A 202 9.64 -8.10 -16.49
N LEU A 203 8.94 -7.05 -16.88
CA LEU A 203 9.48 -6.07 -17.82
C LEU A 203 10.53 -5.18 -17.13
N PRO A 204 11.57 -4.73 -17.88
CA PRO A 204 12.61 -3.86 -17.31
C PRO A 204 12.05 -2.60 -16.61
N GLU A 205 11.00 -2.00 -17.13
CA GLU A 205 10.34 -0.82 -16.57
C GLU A 205 9.64 -1.05 -15.23
N MET A 206 9.39 -2.30 -14.82
CA MET A 206 8.86 -2.61 -13.51
C MET A 206 9.89 -2.39 -12.39
N PHE A 207 11.18 -2.42 -12.70
CA PHE A 207 12.24 -2.23 -11.71
C PHE A 207 12.55 -0.76 -11.47
N GLU A 208 11.56 -0.01 -10.98
CA GLU A 208 11.62 1.44 -10.80
C GLU A 208 12.61 1.91 -9.73
N LEU A 209 12.86 1.09 -8.70
CA LEU A 209 13.71 1.44 -7.56
C LEU A 209 15.17 1.03 -7.75
N SER A 210 15.49 0.26 -8.78
CA SER A 210 16.85 -0.24 -9.01
C SER A 210 17.25 -0.17 -10.47
N GLN A 211 18.50 0.23 -10.70
CA GLN A 211 19.10 0.18 -12.04
C GLN A 211 19.28 -1.27 -12.50
N SER A 212 19.28 -1.47 -13.81
CA SER A 212 19.65 -2.76 -14.38
C SER A 212 21.06 -3.17 -13.92
N PRO A 213 21.30 -4.43 -13.50
CA PRO A 213 22.66 -4.88 -13.18
C PRO A 213 23.69 -4.66 -14.29
N LYS A 214 23.23 -4.52 -15.56
CA LYS A 214 24.10 -4.19 -16.70
C LYS A 214 24.49 -2.71 -16.77
N GLU A 215 23.72 -1.85 -16.14
CA GLU A 215 23.91 -0.38 -16.12
C GLU A 215 24.44 0.11 -14.77
N ALA A 216 24.42 -0.75 -13.75
CA ALA A 216 24.97 -0.47 -12.44
C ALA A 216 26.50 -0.24 -12.51
N PRO A 217 27.07 0.54 -11.58
CA PRO A 217 28.51 0.76 -11.51
C PRO A 217 29.29 -0.56 -11.47
N VAL A 218 30.36 -0.65 -12.24
CA VAL A 218 31.25 -1.82 -12.28
C VAL A 218 32.08 -1.92 -11.00
N GLU A 219 32.45 -0.78 -10.43
CA GLU A 219 33.25 -0.72 -9.21
C GLU A 219 32.34 -0.85 -7.97
N SER A 220 32.79 -1.68 -7.02
CA SER A 220 32.11 -1.81 -5.74
C SER A 220 32.26 -0.56 -4.88
N GLN A 221 31.24 -0.24 -4.11
CA GLN A 221 31.28 0.79 -3.08
C GLN A 221 31.17 0.13 -1.70
N GLU A 222 32.15 0.37 -0.85
CA GLU A 222 32.11 -0.04 0.55
C GLU A 222 31.40 1.03 1.38
N ILE A 223 30.54 0.60 2.30
CA ILE A 223 29.85 1.46 3.26
C ILE A 223 29.99 0.90 4.67
N LEU A 224 30.06 1.77 5.68
CA LEU A 224 30.08 1.39 7.09
C LEU A 224 28.73 1.71 7.72
N ILE A 225 27.97 0.68 8.11
CA ILE A 225 26.70 0.86 8.84
C ILE A 225 26.96 0.68 10.33
N GLU A 226 26.64 1.72 11.10
CA GLU A 226 26.77 1.70 12.56
C GLU A 226 25.45 1.25 13.20
N PHE A 227 25.54 0.32 14.16
CA PHE A 227 24.39 -0.21 14.90
C PHE A 227 24.45 0.17 16.37
N LEU A 228 23.30 0.53 16.93
CA LEU A 228 23.09 0.72 18.36
C LEU A 228 21.93 -0.17 18.83
N LYS A 229 22.23 -1.11 19.74
CA LYS A 229 21.23 -2.06 20.27
C LYS A 229 20.44 -2.79 19.16
N GLY A 230 21.12 -3.18 18.07
CA GLY A 230 20.51 -3.89 16.95
C GLY A 230 19.80 -3.02 15.91
N ASN A 231 19.70 -1.70 16.12
CA ASN A 231 19.14 -0.77 15.13
C ASN A 231 20.26 -0.06 14.38
N PRO A 232 20.20 0.09 13.05
CA PRO A 232 21.11 0.92 12.30
C PRO A 232 20.86 2.39 12.63
N VAL A 233 21.92 3.16 12.88
CA VAL A 233 21.81 4.56 13.33
C VAL A 233 22.63 5.53 12.51
N ALA A 234 23.64 5.04 11.77
CA ALA A 234 24.48 5.88 10.91
C ALA A 234 25.01 5.08 9.73
N VAL A 235 25.39 5.79 8.67
CA VAL A 235 26.12 5.28 7.52
C VAL A 235 27.31 6.20 7.28
N ASP A 236 28.52 5.65 7.21
CA ASP A 236 29.78 6.39 7.04
C ASP A 236 29.94 7.57 8.02
N GLY A 237 29.56 7.34 9.29
CA GLY A 237 29.60 8.35 10.36
C GLY A 237 28.47 9.37 10.33
N LYS A 238 27.61 9.38 9.30
CA LYS A 238 26.46 10.28 9.20
C LYS A 238 25.24 9.65 9.85
N LYS A 239 24.71 10.30 10.89
CA LYS A 239 23.49 9.85 11.58
C LYS A 239 22.23 10.18 10.80
N PHE A 240 21.27 9.27 10.88
CA PHE A 240 19.95 9.39 10.25
C PHE A 240 18.85 9.01 11.23
N SER A 241 17.62 9.48 10.97
CA SER A 241 16.43 8.85 11.52
C SER A 241 16.16 7.52 10.81
N PRO A 242 15.40 6.60 11.42
CA PRO A 242 15.11 5.28 10.83
C PRO A 242 14.62 5.34 9.38
N ALA A 243 13.60 6.15 9.08
CA ALA A 243 13.06 6.27 7.73
C ALA A 243 14.11 6.83 6.74
N LYS A 244 14.81 7.90 7.12
CA LYS A 244 15.85 8.51 6.27
C LYS A 244 17.02 7.58 6.02
N LEU A 245 17.37 6.74 7.01
CA LEU A 245 18.44 5.75 6.85
C LEU A 245 18.03 4.71 5.79
N LEU A 246 16.80 4.19 5.89
CA LEU A 246 16.29 3.23 4.93
C LEU A 246 16.19 3.84 3.53
N THR A 247 15.68 5.07 3.40
CA THR A 247 15.65 5.81 2.13
C THR A 247 17.04 5.91 1.51
N TYR A 248 18.03 6.35 2.29
CA TYR A 248 19.41 6.49 1.83
C TYR A 248 20.00 5.15 1.35
N LEU A 249 19.76 4.06 2.10
CA LEU A 249 20.24 2.73 1.70
C LEU A 249 19.49 2.19 0.47
N ASN A 250 18.20 2.49 0.32
CA ASN A 250 17.42 2.15 -0.87
C ASN A 250 17.96 2.85 -2.13
N GLU A 251 18.25 4.15 -2.02
CA GLU A 251 18.84 4.92 -3.13
C GLU A 251 20.20 4.34 -3.53
N LEU A 252 21.05 4.10 -2.56
CA LEU A 252 22.39 3.56 -2.80
C LEU A 252 22.34 2.13 -3.38
N GLY A 253 21.56 1.24 -2.75
CA GLY A 253 21.37 -0.13 -3.24
C GLY A 253 20.72 -0.16 -4.64
N GLY A 254 19.75 0.72 -4.88
CA GLY A 254 19.12 0.87 -6.18
C GLY A 254 20.10 1.31 -7.28
N GLN A 255 20.99 2.26 -7.00
CA GLN A 255 22.06 2.66 -7.92
C GLN A 255 22.99 1.51 -8.29
N HIS A 256 23.23 0.59 -7.37
CA HIS A 256 24.05 -0.60 -7.57
C HIS A 256 23.27 -1.83 -8.07
N GLY A 257 22.00 -1.65 -8.49
CA GLY A 257 21.19 -2.74 -9.07
C GLY A 257 20.77 -3.81 -8.07
N ILE A 258 20.78 -3.52 -6.77
CA ILE A 258 20.45 -4.45 -5.70
C ILE A 258 18.93 -4.47 -5.44
N GLY A 259 18.39 -5.63 -5.03
CA GLY A 259 17.05 -5.75 -4.47
C GLY A 259 15.97 -6.19 -5.46
N ARG A 260 16.32 -6.87 -6.56
CA ARG A 260 15.36 -7.43 -7.51
C ARG A 260 15.03 -8.87 -7.16
N ILE A 261 13.75 -9.18 -7.10
CA ILE A 261 13.23 -10.52 -6.83
C ILE A 261 12.07 -10.80 -7.79
N ASP A 262 12.03 -12.00 -8.33
CA ASP A 262 10.91 -12.55 -9.08
C ASP A 262 10.51 -13.86 -8.39
N MET A 263 9.21 -13.96 -8.00
CA MET A 263 8.75 -15.06 -7.16
C MET A 263 7.26 -15.34 -7.31
N VAL A 264 6.87 -16.56 -6.99
CA VAL A 264 5.46 -16.96 -6.83
C VAL A 264 5.09 -16.95 -5.36
N GLU A 265 4.07 -16.19 -4.98
CA GLU A 265 3.56 -16.07 -3.61
C GLU A 265 2.35 -16.96 -3.38
N SER A 266 2.32 -17.70 -2.27
CA SER A 266 1.12 -18.39 -1.81
C SER A 266 0.12 -17.40 -1.25
N ARG A 267 -1.15 -17.49 -1.70
CA ARG A 267 -2.27 -16.76 -1.11
C ARG A 267 -2.88 -17.57 0.03
N PHE A 268 -3.63 -16.90 0.89
CA PHE A 268 -4.46 -17.59 1.90
C PHE A 268 -5.43 -18.61 1.25
N VAL A 269 -5.88 -18.32 0.04
CA VAL A 269 -6.77 -19.18 -0.76
C VAL A 269 -6.19 -19.45 -2.16
N GLY A 270 -4.95 -19.92 -2.27
CA GLY A 270 -4.30 -20.27 -3.55
C GLY A 270 -2.93 -19.66 -3.69
N MET A 271 -2.50 -19.45 -4.94
CA MET A 271 -1.20 -18.87 -5.30
C MET A 271 -1.39 -17.69 -6.25
N LYS A 272 -0.42 -16.80 -6.27
CA LYS A 272 -0.26 -15.75 -7.27
C LYS A 272 1.22 -15.58 -7.64
N ASN A 273 1.45 -15.08 -8.82
CA ASN A 273 2.75 -14.61 -9.28
C ASN A 273 2.81 -13.09 -9.25
#